data_14b349cd7a1f228cc8d0d543f18555d2
#
_entry.id   14b349cd7a1f228cc8d0d543f18555d2
#
_cell.length_a   1.000
_cell.length_b   1.000
_cell.length_c   1.000
_cell.angle_alpha   90.00
_cell.angle_beta   90.00
_cell.angle_gamma   90.00
#
_symmetry.space_group_name_H-M   'P 1'
#
loop_
_entity.id
_entity.type
_entity.pdbx_description
1 polymer ?
#
loop_
_entity_poly.entity_id
_entity_poly.type
_entity_poly.pdbx_seq_one_letter_code
_entity_poly.pdbx_strand_id
1 'polypeptide(L)'
;KVSDSSFRFIWAPEIHKIGGKWYVLFAASGSENNVWDINCHIIMCNGKDPYNDSWTDLGKFQACDGDDFSFTNFSLDMTYFESGGVSYVAWAQNGGNSNVYIATVDPEKPWKTTCKAVLLTKPEYDWERVRIPVNEGPAAMKHNGKVYLAFSASATGPEYGIGLMYADENADLTDINNWTKLEK
;
A
#
# COMPACT_ATOMS: atom_id res chain seq x y z
N LYS A 1 -17.24 -2.61 -14.18
CA LYS A 1 -16.25 -2.54 -15.28
C LYS A 1 -15.69 -1.13 -15.28
N VAL A 2 -14.43 -0.96 -14.92
CA VAL A 2 -13.66 0.22 -15.33
C VAL A 2 -13.54 0.07 -16.84
N SER A 3 -14.39 0.76 -17.58
CA SER A 3 -14.60 0.52 -19.02
C SER A 3 -13.62 1.28 -19.89
N ASP A 4 -12.65 1.97 -19.31
CA ASP A 4 -11.64 2.68 -20.06
C ASP A 4 -10.36 1.85 -20.15
N SER A 5 -10.02 1.51 -21.38
CA SER A 5 -8.86 0.68 -21.74
C SER A 5 -7.51 1.41 -21.58
N SER A 6 -7.44 2.46 -20.76
CA SER A 6 -6.21 3.24 -20.55
C SER A 6 -5.16 2.49 -19.71
N PHE A 7 -5.57 1.48 -18.93
CA PHE A 7 -4.65 0.67 -18.14
C PHE A 7 -4.21 -0.59 -18.89
N ARG A 8 -2.91 -0.83 -18.95
CA ARG A 8 -2.31 -2.02 -19.58
C ARG A 8 -1.93 -3.10 -18.58
N PHE A 9 -1.47 -2.68 -17.40
CA PHE A 9 -1.09 -3.57 -16.31
C PHE A 9 -1.90 -3.18 -15.09
N ILE A 10 -2.62 -4.13 -14.50
CA ILE A 10 -3.41 -3.94 -13.28
C ILE A 10 -3.01 -5.04 -12.30
N TRP A 11 -2.47 -4.65 -11.13
CA TRP A 11 -1.97 -5.58 -10.12
C TRP A 11 -2.57 -5.29 -8.74
N ALA A 12 -2.55 -6.31 -7.89
CA ALA A 12 -2.84 -6.26 -6.46
C ALA A 12 -4.10 -5.48 -6.08
N PRO A 13 -5.30 -5.77 -6.64
CA PRO A 13 -6.51 -5.09 -6.25
C PRO A 13 -6.96 -5.52 -4.86
N GLU A 14 -7.26 -4.55 -4.00
CA GLU A 14 -7.87 -4.76 -2.69
C GLU A 14 -9.17 -3.95 -2.57
N ILE A 15 -10.23 -4.56 -2.03
CA ILE A 15 -11.49 -3.86 -1.76
C ILE A 15 -11.62 -3.54 -0.27
N HIS A 16 -11.88 -2.26 0.04
CA HIS A 16 -12.01 -1.76 1.40
C HIS A 16 -13.26 -0.93 1.57
N LYS A 17 -13.83 -0.95 2.79
CA LYS A 17 -14.89 -0.02 3.19
C LYS A 17 -14.29 1.07 4.06
N ILE A 18 -14.18 2.28 3.53
CA ILE A 18 -13.52 3.44 4.15
C ILE A 18 -14.54 4.55 4.30
N GLY A 19 -14.68 5.15 5.48
CA GLY A 19 -15.67 6.22 5.71
C GLY A 19 -17.11 5.84 5.31
N GLY A 20 -17.45 4.56 5.40
CA GLY A 20 -18.78 4.04 5.02
C GLY A 20 -18.98 3.77 3.53
N LYS A 21 -18.04 4.10 2.65
CA LYS A 21 -18.07 3.86 1.20
C LYS A 21 -17.13 2.72 0.81
N TRP A 22 -17.38 2.08 -0.33
CA TRP A 22 -16.52 1.05 -0.89
C TRP A 22 -15.50 1.66 -1.85
N TYR A 23 -14.26 1.24 -1.71
CA TYR A 23 -13.15 1.60 -2.58
C TYR A 23 -12.40 0.35 -3.04
N VAL A 24 -11.80 0.42 -4.22
CA VAL A 24 -10.77 -0.54 -4.63
C VAL A 24 -9.46 0.22 -4.80
N LEU A 25 -8.44 -0.23 -4.08
CA LEU A 25 -7.06 0.17 -4.26
C LEU A 25 -6.40 -0.82 -5.21
N PHE A 26 -5.59 -0.36 -6.15
CA PHE A 26 -4.90 -1.22 -7.10
C PHE A 26 -3.68 -0.50 -7.66
N ALA A 27 -2.76 -1.24 -8.24
CA ALA A 27 -1.64 -0.66 -8.98
C ALA A 27 -1.90 -0.76 -10.48
N ALA A 28 -1.64 0.31 -11.23
CA ALA A 28 -1.85 0.31 -12.67
C ALA A 28 -0.81 1.14 -13.42
N SER A 29 -0.49 0.69 -14.64
CA SER A 29 0.31 1.44 -15.61
C SER A 29 -0.52 1.72 -16.85
N GLY A 30 -0.43 2.97 -17.38
CA GLY A 30 -0.98 3.35 -18.67
C GLY A 30 -0.02 3.10 -19.84
N SER A 31 1.22 2.72 -19.57
CA SER A 31 2.23 2.47 -20.60
C SER A 31 2.06 1.10 -21.24
N GLU A 32 2.09 1.04 -22.58
CA GLU A 32 2.09 -0.23 -23.31
C GLU A 32 3.43 -0.98 -23.23
N ASN A 33 4.51 -0.23 -23.03
CA ASN A 33 5.89 -0.75 -23.16
C ASN A 33 6.67 -0.74 -21.85
N ASN A 34 6.15 -0.12 -20.79
CA ASN A 34 6.85 0.00 -19.52
C ASN A 34 5.90 -0.31 -18.36
N VAL A 35 5.98 -1.55 -17.86
CA VAL A 35 5.23 -1.96 -16.68
C VAL A 35 5.62 -1.17 -15.43
N TRP A 36 6.85 -0.65 -15.38
CA TRP A 36 7.39 0.08 -14.23
C TRP A 36 6.90 1.55 -14.13
N ASP A 37 6.08 2.03 -15.09
CA ASP A 37 5.26 3.22 -14.90
C ASP A 37 4.03 2.98 -14.01
N ILE A 38 4.03 1.87 -13.28
CA ILE A 38 2.95 1.46 -12.40
C ILE A 38 2.86 2.35 -11.17
N ASN A 39 1.64 2.76 -10.82
CA ASN A 39 1.35 3.59 -9.64
C ASN A 39 0.10 3.10 -8.93
N CYS A 40 0.01 3.40 -7.63
CA CYS A 40 -1.21 3.18 -6.85
C CYS A 40 -2.36 4.04 -7.38
N HIS A 41 -3.50 3.41 -7.59
CA HIS A 41 -4.76 4.02 -8.02
C HIS A 41 -5.88 3.67 -7.06
N ILE A 42 -6.97 4.42 -7.14
CA ILE A 42 -8.16 4.21 -6.32
C ILE A 42 -9.43 4.49 -7.13
N ILE A 43 -10.41 3.61 -7.01
CA ILE A 43 -11.77 3.82 -7.50
C ILE A 43 -12.77 3.76 -6.35
N MET A 44 -13.87 4.48 -6.47
CA MET A 44 -14.95 4.58 -5.48
C MET A 44 -16.25 4.03 -6.03
N CYS A 45 -16.93 3.20 -5.25
CA CYS A 45 -18.30 2.78 -5.54
C CYS A 45 -19.27 3.93 -5.30
N ASN A 46 -20.14 4.19 -6.27
CA ASN A 46 -21.11 5.30 -6.21
C ASN A 46 -22.34 5.01 -5.33
N GLY A 47 -22.54 3.75 -4.95
CA GLY A 47 -23.64 3.33 -4.12
C GLY A 47 -23.21 2.48 -2.92
N LYS A 48 -24.10 1.61 -2.47
CA LYS A 48 -23.89 0.75 -1.29
C LYS A 48 -23.54 -0.69 -1.65
N ASP A 49 -23.84 -1.11 -2.87
CA ASP A 49 -23.62 -2.46 -3.37
C ASP A 49 -22.43 -2.49 -4.34
N PRO A 50 -21.23 -2.92 -3.88
CA PRO A 50 -20.03 -2.92 -4.73
C PRO A 50 -20.12 -3.89 -5.92
N TYR A 51 -21.11 -4.78 -5.97
CA TYR A 51 -21.32 -5.71 -7.06
C TYR A 51 -22.19 -5.10 -8.19
N ASN A 52 -23.25 -4.36 -7.83
CA ASN A 52 -24.25 -3.87 -8.79
C ASN A 52 -24.11 -2.37 -9.10
N ASP A 53 -23.52 -1.58 -8.18
CA ASP A 53 -23.41 -0.14 -8.38
C ASP A 53 -22.22 0.22 -9.30
N SER A 54 -22.31 1.41 -9.90
CA SER A 54 -21.23 1.95 -10.73
C SER A 54 -20.04 2.41 -9.88
N TRP A 55 -18.87 2.54 -10.52
CA TRP A 55 -17.63 2.98 -9.92
C TRP A 55 -17.12 4.25 -10.59
N THR A 56 -16.58 5.16 -9.79
CA THR A 56 -15.88 6.36 -10.25
C THR A 56 -14.38 6.17 -10.08
N ASP A 57 -13.62 6.41 -11.15
CA ASP A 57 -12.17 6.48 -11.10
C ASP A 57 -11.76 7.80 -10.46
N LEU A 58 -11.03 7.74 -9.35
CA LEU A 58 -10.44 8.89 -8.65
C LEU A 58 -8.99 9.14 -9.07
N GLY A 59 -8.45 8.28 -9.93
CA GLY A 59 -7.12 8.42 -10.50
C GLY A 59 -6.00 7.87 -9.62
N LYS A 60 -4.80 8.40 -9.83
CA LYS A 60 -3.63 8.06 -9.03
C LYS A 60 -3.78 8.55 -7.59
N PHE A 61 -3.29 7.74 -6.66
CA PHE A 61 -3.19 8.13 -5.26
C PHE A 61 -2.30 9.36 -5.11
N GLN A 62 -2.67 10.27 -4.20
CA GLN A 62 -2.03 11.57 -4.07
C GLN A 62 -1.21 11.67 -2.78
N ALA A 63 -0.06 12.30 -2.86
CA ALA A 63 0.73 12.69 -1.70
C ALA A 63 0.14 13.94 -1.01
N CYS A 64 0.37 14.08 0.30
CA CYS A 64 0.06 15.31 1.01
C CYS A 64 0.96 16.46 0.55
N ASP A 65 0.57 17.68 0.84
CA ASP A 65 1.33 18.87 0.49
C ASP A 65 2.73 18.84 1.16
N GLY A 66 3.76 19.11 0.37
CA GLY A 66 5.16 19.08 0.79
C GLY A 66 5.79 17.69 0.89
N ASP A 67 5.10 16.63 0.43
CA ASP A 67 5.69 15.32 0.20
C ASP A 67 6.07 15.19 -1.27
N ASP A 68 7.36 15.39 -1.56
CA ASP A 68 7.91 15.34 -2.92
C ASP A 68 8.40 13.92 -3.29
N PHE A 69 8.11 12.92 -2.46
CA PHE A 69 8.56 11.54 -2.64
C PHE A 69 7.44 10.58 -3.02
N SER A 70 6.33 10.59 -2.28
CA SER A 70 5.25 9.60 -2.45
C SER A 70 4.65 9.64 -3.84
N PHE A 71 4.50 8.47 -4.46
CA PHE A 71 3.87 8.24 -5.77
C PHE A 71 4.56 8.93 -6.95
N THR A 72 5.80 9.42 -6.78
CA THR A 72 6.60 10.04 -7.85
C THR A 72 7.36 9.02 -8.70
N ASN A 73 7.52 7.81 -8.19
CA ASN A 73 8.15 6.68 -8.87
C ASN A 73 7.19 5.49 -8.88
N PHE A 74 7.59 4.30 -9.37
CA PHE A 74 6.69 3.17 -9.28
C PHE A 74 6.22 2.98 -7.84
N SER A 75 4.92 2.73 -7.69
CA SER A 75 4.29 2.41 -6.41
C SER A 75 3.22 1.36 -6.63
N LEU A 76 3.14 0.36 -5.76
CA LEU A 76 2.25 -0.78 -5.92
C LEU A 76 1.84 -1.40 -4.58
N ASP A 77 0.96 -2.40 -4.63
CA ASP A 77 0.54 -3.22 -3.50
C ASP A 77 0.01 -2.41 -2.31
N MET A 78 -0.80 -1.39 -2.58
CA MET A 78 -1.34 -0.55 -1.51
C MET A 78 -2.44 -1.29 -0.75
N THR A 79 -2.29 -1.35 0.58
CA THR A 79 -3.30 -1.81 1.53
C THR A 79 -3.80 -0.66 2.40
N TYR A 80 -5.04 -0.78 2.89
CA TYR A 80 -5.66 0.13 3.86
C TYR A 80 -5.99 -0.61 5.14
N PHE A 81 -5.78 0.03 6.27
CA PHE A 81 -6.21 -0.49 7.58
C PHE A 81 -6.44 0.64 8.60
N GLU A 82 -7.15 0.31 9.67
CA GLU A 82 -7.40 1.23 10.78
C GLU A 82 -6.79 0.67 12.06
N SER A 83 -6.18 1.55 12.87
CA SER A 83 -5.68 1.20 14.20
C SER A 83 -5.72 2.41 15.12
N GLY A 84 -6.07 2.24 16.40
CA GLY A 84 -6.15 3.33 17.38
C GLY A 84 -7.07 4.48 16.96
N GLY A 85 -8.07 4.23 16.09
CA GLY A 85 -8.95 5.27 15.54
C GLY A 85 -8.34 6.10 14.41
N VAL A 86 -7.16 5.73 13.92
CA VAL A 86 -6.47 6.37 12.80
C VAL A 86 -6.52 5.47 11.57
N SER A 87 -6.73 6.07 10.40
CA SER A 87 -6.72 5.39 9.11
C SER A 87 -5.35 5.48 8.46
N TYR A 88 -4.84 4.34 8.00
CA TYR A 88 -3.52 4.21 7.40
C TYR A 88 -3.59 3.58 6.01
N VAL A 89 -2.63 3.93 5.17
CA VAL A 89 -2.28 3.18 3.96
C VAL A 89 -0.81 2.77 4.05
N ALA A 90 -0.51 1.56 3.58
CA ALA A 90 0.86 1.11 3.38
C ALA A 90 1.02 0.62 1.93
N TRP A 91 2.17 0.87 1.32
CA TRP A 91 2.44 0.53 -0.08
C TRP A 91 3.92 0.26 -0.31
N ALA A 92 4.23 -0.43 -1.40
CA ALA A 92 5.60 -0.58 -1.87
C ALA A 92 5.95 0.51 -2.88
N GLN A 93 7.15 1.08 -2.76
CA GLN A 93 7.66 2.10 -3.67
C GLN A 93 9.17 2.05 -3.79
N ASN A 94 9.72 2.46 -4.95
CA ASN A 94 11.14 2.59 -5.16
C ASN A 94 11.73 3.75 -4.35
N GLY A 95 12.64 3.43 -3.44
CA GLY A 95 13.46 4.37 -2.68
C GLY A 95 14.92 3.89 -2.65
N GLY A 96 15.48 3.57 -3.84
CA GLY A 96 16.76 2.88 -4.01
C GLY A 96 16.57 1.37 -4.18
N ASN A 97 15.68 0.77 -3.40
CA ASN A 97 15.12 -0.58 -3.57
C ASN A 97 13.60 -0.47 -3.51
N SER A 98 12.87 -1.55 -3.75
CA SER A 98 11.46 -1.62 -3.37
C SER A 98 11.37 -1.73 -1.85
N ASN A 99 10.76 -0.73 -1.22
CA ASN A 99 10.59 -0.63 0.23
C ASN A 99 9.13 -0.39 0.55
N VAL A 100 8.69 -0.77 1.75
CA VAL A 100 7.33 -0.50 2.23
C VAL A 100 7.30 0.82 3.01
N TYR A 101 6.33 1.65 2.66
CA TYR A 101 6.04 2.94 3.29
C TYR A 101 4.67 2.93 3.92
N ILE A 102 4.45 3.82 4.89
CA ILE A 102 3.17 4.05 5.56
C ILE A 102 2.88 5.54 5.62
N ALA A 103 1.60 5.89 5.53
CA ALA A 103 1.10 7.23 5.82
C ALA A 103 -0.34 7.16 6.35
N THR A 104 -0.79 8.24 6.97
CA THR A 104 -2.18 8.41 7.37
C THR A 104 -3.02 8.91 6.21
N VAL A 105 -4.33 8.61 6.24
CA VAL A 105 -5.34 9.15 5.32
C VAL A 105 -6.56 9.63 6.09
N ASP A 106 -7.30 10.58 5.50
CA ASP A 106 -8.62 10.96 5.97
C ASP A 106 -9.66 9.99 5.39
N PRO A 107 -10.46 9.26 6.19
CA PRO A 107 -11.47 8.35 5.67
C PRO A 107 -12.54 9.03 4.80
N GLU A 108 -12.71 10.35 4.89
CA GLU A 108 -13.59 11.11 4.00
C GLU A 108 -12.94 11.46 2.65
N LYS A 109 -11.59 11.39 2.57
CA LYS A 109 -10.79 11.66 1.37
C LYS A 109 -9.64 10.64 1.22
N PRO A 110 -9.94 9.33 1.16
CA PRO A 110 -8.91 8.30 1.30
C PRO A 110 -7.98 8.15 0.07
N TRP A 111 -8.11 9.01 -0.93
CA TRP A 111 -7.27 9.03 -2.12
C TRP A 111 -6.03 9.94 -2.00
N LYS A 112 -5.83 10.56 -0.83
CA LYS A 112 -4.70 11.44 -0.53
C LYS A 112 -4.17 11.17 0.87
N THR A 113 -2.84 11.08 1.01
CA THR A 113 -2.22 10.98 2.35
C THR A 113 -2.41 12.29 3.13
N THR A 114 -2.40 12.21 4.45
CA THR A 114 -2.49 13.39 5.35
C THR A 114 -1.16 13.70 6.05
N CYS A 115 -0.19 12.80 5.94
CA CYS A 115 1.19 13.03 6.37
C CYS A 115 2.17 12.55 5.29
N LYS A 116 3.44 12.95 5.39
CA LYS A 116 4.51 12.45 4.53
C LYS A 116 4.73 10.96 4.74
N ALA A 117 5.17 10.28 3.69
CA ALA A 117 5.54 8.88 3.77
C ALA A 117 6.62 8.62 4.81
N VAL A 118 6.43 7.60 5.63
CA VAL A 118 7.43 7.07 6.56
C VAL A 118 7.91 5.73 6.01
N LEU A 119 9.22 5.55 5.91
CA LEU A 119 9.84 4.28 5.57
C LEU A 119 9.58 3.28 6.69
N LEU A 120 8.76 2.25 6.41
CA LEU A 120 8.38 1.26 7.40
C LEU A 120 9.33 0.06 7.41
N THR A 121 9.64 -0.49 6.25
CA THR A 121 10.64 -1.54 6.10
C THR A 121 11.34 -1.48 4.76
N LYS A 122 12.61 -1.88 4.76
CA LYS A 122 13.46 -2.08 3.59
C LYS A 122 14.17 -3.43 3.69
N PRO A 123 14.72 -3.96 2.60
CA PRO A 123 15.50 -5.20 2.63
C PRO A 123 16.76 -5.04 3.47
N GLU A 124 16.79 -5.64 4.67
CA GLU A 124 17.91 -5.57 5.64
C GLU A 124 18.55 -6.92 5.88
N TYR A 125 17.74 -7.99 5.91
CA TYR A 125 18.22 -9.35 6.15
C TYR A 125 18.64 -10.04 4.85
N ASP A 126 19.53 -11.01 4.93
CA ASP A 126 20.05 -11.71 3.75
C ASP A 126 18.96 -12.40 2.96
N TRP A 127 17.97 -12.97 3.63
CA TRP A 127 16.83 -13.63 2.97
C TRP A 127 15.90 -12.64 2.21
N GLU A 128 15.95 -11.35 2.52
CA GLU A 128 15.17 -10.31 1.83
C GLU A 128 15.87 -9.81 0.55
N ARG A 129 17.10 -10.26 0.29
CA ARG A 129 17.98 -9.75 -0.77
C ARG A 129 18.42 -10.80 -1.76
N VAL A 130 17.82 -11.99 -1.71
CA VAL A 130 18.20 -13.07 -2.65
C VAL A 130 17.77 -12.69 -4.06
N ARG A 131 18.74 -12.53 -4.95
CA ARG A 131 18.65 -12.07 -6.34
C ARG A 131 18.24 -10.60 -6.51
N ILE A 132 17.18 -10.15 -5.84
CA ILE A 132 16.71 -8.75 -5.90
C ILE A 132 16.31 -8.30 -4.49
N PRO A 133 16.85 -7.16 -3.99
CA PRO A 133 16.46 -6.62 -2.69
C PRO A 133 15.08 -5.94 -2.80
N VAL A 134 14.07 -6.59 -2.23
CA VAL A 134 12.66 -6.15 -2.30
C VAL A 134 12.00 -6.35 -0.94
N ASN A 135 11.22 -5.36 -0.51
CA ASN A 135 10.09 -5.51 0.41
C ASN A 135 8.86 -4.92 -0.29
N GLU A 136 7.78 -5.71 -0.41
CA GLU A 136 6.55 -5.34 -1.12
C GLU A 136 5.34 -6.08 -0.54
N GLY A 137 4.15 -5.91 -1.11
CA GLY A 137 2.95 -6.64 -0.72
C GLY A 137 2.55 -6.48 0.75
N PRO A 138 2.53 -5.24 1.34
CA PRO A 138 2.15 -5.08 2.73
C PRO A 138 0.69 -5.50 2.95
N ALA A 139 0.44 -6.28 4.00
CA ALA A 139 -0.90 -6.65 4.43
C ALA A 139 -1.01 -6.56 5.94
N ALA A 140 -1.98 -5.78 6.44
CA ALA A 140 -2.14 -5.53 7.86
C ALA A 140 -3.22 -6.42 8.48
N MET A 141 -2.97 -6.85 9.72
CA MET A 141 -3.90 -7.64 10.52
C MET A 141 -3.80 -7.22 11.99
N LYS A 142 -4.94 -7.16 12.68
CA LYS A 142 -4.99 -6.88 14.13
C LYS A 142 -5.24 -8.15 14.92
N HIS A 143 -4.48 -8.35 15.97
CA HIS A 143 -4.65 -9.47 16.90
C HIS A 143 -4.08 -9.15 18.27
N ASN A 144 -4.85 -9.40 19.33
CA ASN A 144 -4.43 -9.27 20.74
C ASN A 144 -3.73 -7.93 21.07
N GLY A 145 -4.35 -6.79 20.67
CA GLY A 145 -3.85 -5.46 20.97
C GLY A 145 -2.65 -5.03 20.13
N LYS A 146 -2.35 -5.76 19.07
CA LYS A 146 -1.25 -5.47 18.14
C LYS A 146 -1.74 -5.37 16.71
N VAL A 147 -1.06 -4.52 15.94
CA VAL A 147 -1.08 -4.55 14.48
C VAL A 147 0.13 -5.34 14.01
N TYR A 148 -0.12 -6.31 13.16
CA TYR A 148 0.88 -7.06 12.43
C TYR A 148 0.85 -6.59 10.97
N LEU A 149 2.02 -6.34 10.39
CA LEU A 149 2.16 -6.09 8.96
C LEU A 149 3.03 -7.21 8.38
N ALA A 150 2.42 -8.04 7.55
CA ALA A 150 3.14 -8.97 6.70
C ALA A 150 3.63 -8.23 5.46
N PHE A 151 4.76 -8.63 4.92
CA PHE A 151 5.29 -8.13 3.65
C PHE A 151 6.02 -9.25 2.92
N SER A 152 6.09 -9.15 1.62
CA SER A 152 6.85 -10.07 0.78
C SER A 152 8.25 -9.55 0.56
N ALA A 153 9.21 -10.44 0.40
CA ALA A 153 10.61 -10.07 0.23
C ALA A 153 11.35 -10.97 -0.74
N SER A 154 12.43 -10.43 -1.30
CA SER A 154 13.30 -11.08 -2.29
C SER A 154 12.69 -11.14 -3.70
N ALA A 155 13.36 -11.76 -4.66
CA ALA A 155 12.84 -11.92 -6.01
C ALA A 155 11.65 -12.89 -6.05
N THR A 156 10.71 -12.66 -6.98
CA THR A 156 9.55 -13.53 -7.21
C THR A 156 9.97 -14.87 -7.80
N GLY A 157 10.32 -15.83 -6.95
CA GLY A 157 10.78 -17.15 -7.30
C GLY A 157 10.70 -18.08 -6.08
N PRO A 158 11.44 -19.18 -6.05
CA PRO A 158 11.49 -20.07 -4.88
C PRO A 158 11.99 -19.37 -3.60
N GLU A 159 12.73 -18.29 -3.74
CA GLU A 159 13.27 -17.43 -2.66
C GLU A 159 12.27 -16.40 -2.14
N TYR A 160 11.11 -16.21 -2.79
CA TYR A 160 10.10 -15.25 -2.37
C TYR A 160 9.52 -15.64 -1.02
N GLY A 161 9.83 -14.85 0.00
CA GLY A 161 9.49 -15.11 1.38
C GLY A 161 8.54 -14.08 1.96
N ILE A 162 7.98 -14.39 3.14
CA ILE A 162 7.12 -13.49 3.89
C ILE A 162 7.86 -13.05 5.15
N GLY A 163 8.00 -11.74 5.33
CA GLY A 163 8.42 -11.11 6.57
C GLY A 163 7.24 -10.62 7.39
N LEU A 164 7.50 -10.36 8.66
CA LEU A 164 6.49 -9.88 9.59
C LEU A 164 7.09 -8.79 10.49
N MET A 165 6.32 -7.74 10.72
CA MET A 165 6.58 -6.75 11.76
C MET A 165 5.32 -6.47 12.56
N TYR A 166 5.45 -5.92 13.76
CA TYR A 166 4.32 -5.61 14.61
C TYR A 166 4.54 -4.34 15.44
N ALA A 167 3.44 -3.72 15.83
CA ALA A 167 3.37 -2.58 16.75
C ALA A 167 2.18 -2.75 17.71
N ASP A 168 2.12 -1.95 18.78
CA ASP A 168 0.91 -1.82 19.59
C ASP A 168 -0.19 -1.14 18.76
N GLU A 169 -1.43 -1.60 18.85
CA GLU A 169 -2.53 -1.07 18.03
C GLU A 169 -2.92 0.37 18.37
N ASN A 170 -2.52 0.89 19.55
CA ASN A 170 -2.77 2.26 19.99
C ASN A 170 -1.55 3.17 19.84
N ALA A 171 -0.42 2.65 19.33
CA ALA A 171 0.76 3.46 19.07
C ALA A 171 0.58 4.33 17.80
N ASP A 172 1.38 5.38 17.68
CA ASP A 172 1.54 6.08 16.41
C ASP A 172 2.30 5.17 15.43
N LEU A 173 1.58 4.64 14.44
CA LEU A 173 2.15 3.72 13.47
C LEU A 173 3.01 4.44 12.40
N THR A 174 3.02 5.77 12.38
CA THR A 174 3.96 6.56 11.56
C THR A 174 5.30 6.82 12.27
N ASP A 175 5.44 6.45 13.53
CA ASP A 175 6.74 6.41 14.21
C ASP A 175 7.34 5.00 14.08
N ILE A 176 8.44 4.90 13.30
CA ILE A 176 9.13 3.62 13.07
C ILE A 176 9.65 2.97 14.36
N ASN A 177 9.91 3.75 15.41
CA ASN A 177 10.38 3.23 16.70
C ASN A 177 9.31 2.40 17.44
N ASN A 178 8.05 2.53 17.06
CA ASN A 178 6.95 1.72 17.60
C ASN A 178 6.83 0.34 16.94
N TRP A 179 7.58 0.09 15.86
CA TRP A 179 7.54 -1.17 15.15
C TRP A 179 8.72 -2.09 15.51
N THR A 180 8.43 -3.37 15.59
CA THR A 180 9.43 -4.43 15.70
C THR A 180 9.36 -5.29 14.45
N LYS A 181 10.42 -5.31 13.65
CA LYS A 181 10.59 -6.20 12.52
C LYS A 181 11.21 -7.52 13.00
N LEU A 182 10.60 -8.64 12.61
CA LEU A 182 11.12 -9.95 12.95
C LEU A 182 12.16 -10.39 11.92
N GLU A 183 13.25 -10.96 12.40
CA GLU A 183 14.31 -11.48 11.53
C GLU A 183 13.91 -12.80 10.88
N LYS A 184 13.12 -13.61 11.61
CA LYS A 184 12.61 -14.93 11.16
C LYS A 184 11.21 -15.16 11.74
#